data_2cdedde3a08021580f6ebd1c527017d6
#
_entry.id   2cdedde3a08021580f6ebd1c527017d6
#
_cell.length_a   1.000
_cell.length_b   1.000
_cell.length_c   1.000
_cell.angle_alpha   90.00
_cell.angle_beta   90.00
_cell.angle_gamma   90.00
#
_symmetry.space_group_name_H-M   'P 1'
#
loop_
_entity.id
_entity.type
_entity.pdbx_description
1 polymer ?
#
loop_
_entity_poly.entity_id
_entity_poly.type
_entity_poly.pdbx_seq_one_letter_code
_entity_poly.pdbx_strand_id
1 'polypeptide(L)'
;MEHATPSPVPLGQAEVFQALQQLHMTIFSQSVSPCGKFLAAGNNYGQIAIFSLSAALSSEAKEESKKPMVTFHAHDGPVYSMVSTDRHLLSAGDGEVKGWLWAEILKKGCKELWRRQPPYRTSLEVPEINALLLVPKENSLILAGGDCQLHTMDLETGTFTRALRGHTDYIHCLALRDRSPEECSRPHNGRWIGCLATDSDWMVCGGGPALTLWHLRSSTPTTVFPIRAPQKHVTFYQDLILSAGQGCCVNHWQLSGELKAQVPGSSPGLLSLSLNQQPAAPECKVLTASGNSCRVDVFTNLGYRAFSMSF
;
A
#
# COMPACT_ATOMS: atom_id res chain seq x y z
N MET A 1 -32.94 -35.46 3.67
CA MET A 1 -32.60 -34.10 4.17
C MET A 1 -32.44 -33.23 2.94
N GLU A 2 -33.48 -32.48 2.63
CA GLU A 2 -33.44 -31.53 1.50
C GLU A 2 -32.59 -30.32 1.90
N HIS A 3 -31.56 -30.08 1.13
CA HIS A 3 -30.78 -28.84 1.26
C HIS A 3 -31.64 -27.67 0.79
N ALA A 4 -32.16 -26.91 1.74
CA ALA A 4 -32.84 -25.66 1.44
C ALA A 4 -31.83 -24.70 0.77
N THR A 5 -32.01 -24.38 -0.50
CA THR A 5 -31.33 -23.29 -1.17
C THR A 5 -31.70 -21.97 -0.48
N PRO A 6 -30.73 -21.11 -0.13
CA PRO A 6 -31.06 -19.83 0.50
C PRO A 6 -31.95 -19.00 -0.43
N SER A 7 -33.05 -18.47 0.11
CA SER A 7 -33.94 -17.58 -0.64
C SER A 7 -33.18 -16.36 -1.15
N PRO A 8 -33.40 -15.90 -2.40
CA PRO A 8 -32.77 -14.70 -2.92
C PRO A 8 -33.14 -13.49 -2.04
N VAL A 9 -32.12 -12.75 -1.60
CA VAL A 9 -32.29 -11.49 -0.86
C VAL A 9 -33.09 -10.50 -1.73
N PRO A 10 -34.12 -9.83 -1.20
CA PRO A 10 -34.84 -8.81 -1.95
C PRO A 10 -33.91 -7.74 -2.51
N LEU A 11 -34.10 -7.28 -3.75
CA LEU A 11 -33.24 -6.30 -4.46
C LEU A 11 -32.88 -5.08 -3.60
N GLY A 12 -33.85 -4.53 -2.83
CA GLY A 12 -33.61 -3.38 -1.95
C GLY A 12 -32.65 -3.67 -0.77
N GLN A 13 -32.54 -4.90 -0.29
CA GLN A 13 -31.58 -5.26 0.77
C GLN A 13 -30.15 -5.39 0.22
N ALA A 14 -29.98 -5.85 -1.01
CA ALA A 14 -28.68 -5.92 -1.65
C ALA A 14 -28.09 -4.52 -1.92
N GLU A 15 -28.91 -3.58 -2.34
CA GLU A 15 -28.51 -2.19 -2.56
C GLU A 15 -28.12 -1.49 -1.27
N VAL A 16 -28.88 -1.69 -0.19
CA VAL A 16 -28.56 -1.18 1.16
C VAL A 16 -27.25 -1.77 1.66
N PHE A 17 -27.05 -3.07 1.49
CA PHE A 17 -25.80 -3.74 1.90
C PHE A 17 -24.59 -3.19 1.13
N GLN A 18 -24.72 -3.01 -0.18
CA GLN A 18 -23.65 -2.44 -1.01
C GLN A 18 -23.33 -0.99 -0.62
N ALA A 19 -24.34 -0.17 -0.33
CA ALA A 19 -24.16 1.20 0.14
C ALA A 19 -23.44 1.25 1.50
N LEU A 20 -23.78 0.35 2.42
CA LEU A 20 -23.11 0.19 3.71
C LEU A 20 -21.66 -0.27 3.55
N GLN A 21 -21.40 -1.21 2.66
CA GLN A 21 -20.03 -1.62 2.35
C GLN A 21 -19.20 -0.44 1.84
N GLN A 22 -19.72 0.36 0.92
CA GLN A 22 -19.02 1.54 0.41
C GLN A 22 -18.77 2.59 1.49
N LEU A 23 -19.73 2.80 2.38
CA LEU A 23 -19.63 3.76 3.51
C LEU A 23 -18.52 3.37 4.49
N HIS A 24 -18.36 2.08 4.77
CA HIS A 24 -17.37 1.54 5.72
C HIS A 24 -16.11 1.01 5.05
N MET A 25 -15.95 1.24 3.76
CA MET A 25 -14.78 0.78 3.02
C MET A 25 -13.53 1.57 3.43
N THR A 26 -12.44 0.83 3.58
CA THR A 26 -11.10 1.37 3.79
C THR A 26 -10.15 0.72 2.79
N ILE A 27 -9.43 1.52 2.03
CA ILE A 27 -8.40 1.05 1.10
C ILE A 27 -7.04 1.15 1.78
N PHE A 28 -6.44 0.00 2.09
CA PHE A 28 -5.18 -0.10 2.83
C PHE A 28 -3.95 -0.02 1.93
N SER A 29 -4.03 -0.57 0.74
CA SER A 29 -2.86 -0.76 -0.11
C SER A 29 -3.13 -0.47 -1.58
N GLN A 30 -2.07 -0.06 -2.27
CA GLN A 30 -2.09 0.20 -3.70
C GLN A 30 -0.81 -0.35 -4.34
N SER A 31 -0.91 -0.77 -5.61
CA SER A 31 0.26 -1.17 -6.41
C SER A 31 0.02 -0.87 -7.88
N VAL A 32 0.97 -0.20 -8.51
CA VAL A 32 0.95 0.09 -9.94
C VAL A 32 1.45 -1.13 -10.71
N SER A 33 0.82 -1.43 -11.84
CA SER A 33 1.27 -2.49 -12.74
C SER A 33 2.65 -2.18 -13.34
N PRO A 34 3.43 -3.20 -13.76
CA PRO A 34 4.76 -2.98 -14.34
C PRO A 34 4.74 -2.12 -15.62
N CYS A 35 3.64 -2.13 -16.37
CA CYS A 35 3.49 -1.26 -17.53
C CYS A 35 3.06 0.18 -17.20
N GLY A 36 2.79 0.52 -15.93
CA GLY A 36 2.36 1.83 -15.48
C GLY A 36 0.93 2.25 -15.84
N LYS A 37 0.17 1.41 -16.55
CA LYS A 37 -1.15 1.78 -17.08
C LYS A 37 -2.32 1.40 -16.18
N PHE A 38 -2.06 0.55 -15.17
CA PHE A 38 -3.10 0.03 -14.28
C PHE A 38 -2.70 0.22 -12.82
N LEU A 39 -3.69 0.42 -11.97
CA LEU A 39 -3.55 0.51 -10.52
C LEU A 39 -4.40 -0.57 -9.86
N ALA A 40 -3.79 -1.36 -9.00
CA ALA A 40 -4.49 -2.24 -8.07
C ALA A 40 -4.72 -1.50 -6.75
N ALA A 41 -5.92 -1.62 -6.18
CA ALA A 41 -6.26 -1.10 -4.85
C ALA A 41 -6.89 -2.22 -4.02
N GLY A 42 -6.44 -2.40 -2.78
CA GLY A 42 -6.87 -3.46 -1.88
C GLY A 42 -7.62 -2.89 -0.66
N ASN A 43 -8.79 -3.46 -0.34
CA ASN A 43 -9.66 -2.96 0.69
C ASN A 43 -9.76 -3.86 1.94
N ASN A 44 -10.50 -3.38 2.95
CA ASN A 44 -10.76 -4.09 4.21
C ASN A 44 -11.67 -5.31 4.08
N TYR A 45 -12.33 -5.50 2.93
CA TYR A 45 -13.18 -6.65 2.66
C TYR A 45 -12.46 -7.76 1.86
N GLY A 46 -11.13 -7.69 1.77
CA GLY A 46 -10.33 -8.67 1.02
C GLY A 46 -10.43 -8.57 -0.48
N GLN A 47 -11.03 -7.49 -0.99
CA GLN A 47 -11.19 -7.29 -2.43
C GLN A 47 -10.03 -6.50 -3.01
N ILE A 48 -9.65 -6.83 -4.23
CA ILE A 48 -8.73 -6.04 -5.05
C ILE A 48 -9.50 -5.54 -6.28
N ALA A 49 -9.49 -4.23 -6.47
CA ALA A 49 -10.00 -3.57 -7.66
C ALA A 49 -8.86 -3.10 -8.56
N ILE A 50 -9.03 -3.28 -9.87
CA ILE A 50 -8.06 -2.86 -10.87
C ILE A 50 -8.65 -1.70 -11.68
N PHE A 51 -7.96 -0.58 -11.67
CA PHE A 51 -8.32 0.63 -12.41
C PHE A 51 -7.40 0.80 -13.62
N SER A 52 -7.96 1.29 -14.73
CA SER A 52 -7.17 1.74 -15.88
C SER A 52 -6.78 3.20 -15.72
N LEU A 53 -5.53 3.47 -15.36
CA LEU A 53 -4.99 4.83 -15.30
C LEU A 53 -5.01 5.51 -16.68
N SER A 54 -4.66 4.78 -17.73
CA SER A 54 -4.66 5.30 -19.09
C SER A 54 -6.05 5.72 -19.54
N ALA A 55 -7.11 4.99 -19.20
CA ALA A 55 -8.47 5.35 -19.52
C ALA A 55 -8.98 6.53 -18.66
N ALA A 56 -8.65 6.52 -17.36
CA ALA A 56 -9.08 7.58 -16.44
C ALA A 56 -8.39 8.92 -16.69
N LEU A 57 -7.18 8.92 -17.23
CA LEU A 57 -6.39 10.11 -17.55
C LEU A 57 -6.56 10.61 -19.00
N SER A 58 -7.29 9.87 -19.83
CA SER A 58 -7.58 10.29 -21.21
C SER A 58 -8.36 11.59 -21.24
N SER A 59 -8.14 12.42 -22.25
CA SER A 59 -8.95 13.61 -22.53
C SER A 59 -10.45 13.29 -22.79
N GLU A 60 -10.74 12.04 -23.19
CA GLU A 60 -12.10 11.54 -23.45
C GLU A 60 -12.66 10.72 -22.27
N ALA A 61 -12.02 10.80 -21.10
CA ALA A 61 -12.43 10.03 -19.92
C ALA A 61 -13.85 10.38 -19.48
N LYS A 62 -14.67 9.36 -19.29
CA LYS A 62 -16.02 9.43 -18.75
C LYS A 62 -16.05 8.94 -17.32
N GLU A 63 -17.15 9.11 -16.61
CA GLU A 63 -17.31 8.56 -15.25
C GLU A 63 -17.07 7.04 -15.18
N GLU A 64 -17.45 6.31 -16.24
CA GLU A 64 -17.18 4.87 -16.35
C GLU A 64 -15.67 4.54 -16.38
N SER A 65 -14.84 5.43 -16.92
CA SER A 65 -13.39 5.28 -16.96
C SER A 65 -12.74 5.36 -15.56
N LYS A 66 -13.47 5.89 -14.58
CA LYS A 66 -13.04 6.02 -13.18
C LYS A 66 -13.47 4.85 -12.30
N LYS A 67 -14.24 3.91 -12.85
CA LYS A 67 -14.66 2.68 -12.18
C LYS A 67 -13.63 1.57 -12.40
N PRO A 68 -13.59 0.55 -11.50
CA PRO A 68 -12.70 -0.58 -11.70
C PRO A 68 -13.11 -1.36 -12.94
N MET A 69 -12.12 -1.76 -13.74
CA MET A 69 -12.35 -2.65 -14.88
C MET A 69 -12.61 -4.09 -14.44
N VAL A 70 -12.12 -4.46 -13.27
CA VAL A 70 -12.39 -5.74 -12.60
C VAL A 70 -12.18 -5.59 -11.10
N THR A 71 -13.01 -6.27 -10.32
CA THR A 71 -12.88 -6.44 -8.87
C THR A 71 -13.00 -7.92 -8.55
N PHE A 72 -12.12 -8.44 -7.71
CA PHE A 72 -12.13 -9.83 -7.29
C PHE A 72 -11.81 -9.97 -5.82
N HIS A 73 -12.30 -11.04 -5.20
CA HIS A 73 -12.04 -11.38 -3.82
C HIS A 73 -10.70 -12.12 -3.72
N ALA A 74 -9.74 -11.49 -3.06
CA ALA A 74 -8.38 -11.99 -2.95
C ALA A 74 -8.11 -12.66 -1.60
N HIS A 75 -8.60 -12.10 -0.50
CA HIS A 75 -8.38 -12.56 0.87
C HIS A 75 -9.67 -12.54 1.68
N ASP A 76 -9.76 -13.37 2.71
CA ASP A 76 -10.92 -13.40 3.62
C ASP A 76 -10.96 -12.18 4.55
N GLY A 77 -9.79 -11.61 4.86
CA GLY A 77 -9.60 -10.37 5.62
C GLY A 77 -9.02 -9.24 4.77
N PRO A 78 -8.61 -8.13 5.39
CA PRO A 78 -8.08 -6.96 4.69
C PRO A 78 -6.86 -7.26 3.81
N VAL A 79 -6.72 -6.53 2.71
CA VAL A 79 -5.53 -6.54 1.86
C VAL A 79 -4.55 -5.48 2.37
N TYR A 80 -3.69 -5.85 3.31
CA TYR A 80 -2.82 -4.91 4.01
C TYR A 80 -1.70 -4.33 3.15
N SER A 81 -1.13 -5.15 2.26
CA SER A 81 -0.01 -4.75 1.42
C SER A 81 -0.05 -5.40 0.05
N MET A 82 0.42 -4.68 -0.95
CA MET A 82 0.57 -5.20 -2.31
C MET A 82 1.85 -4.69 -2.94
N VAL A 83 2.50 -5.54 -3.73
CA VAL A 83 3.64 -5.16 -4.59
C VAL A 83 3.51 -5.82 -5.95
N SER A 84 4.00 -5.14 -6.99
CA SER A 84 4.04 -5.66 -8.35
C SER A 84 5.46 -6.06 -8.74
N THR A 85 5.60 -7.25 -9.32
CA THR A 85 6.78 -7.67 -10.06
C THR A 85 6.51 -7.47 -11.56
N ASP A 86 7.47 -7.78 -12.41
CA ASP A 86 7.31 -7.69 -13.88
C ASP A 86 6.11 -8.48 -14.41
N ARG A 87 5.70 -9.55 -13.72
CA ARG A 87 4.65 -10.47 -14.16
C ARG A 87 3.48 -10.58 -13.18
N HIS A 88 3.74 -10.39 -11.89
CA HIS A 88 2.78 -10.72 -10.85
C HIS A 88 2.36 -9.50 -10.05
N LEU A 89 1.11 -9.51 -9.61
CA LEU A 89 0.67 -8.79 -8.45
C LEU A 89 0.79 -9.73 -7.25
N LEU A 90 1.44 -9.29 -6.18
CA LEU A 90 1.52 -9.99 -4.91
C LEU A 90 0.68 -9.25 -3.89
N SER A 91 -0.17 -9.95 -3.17
CA SER A 91 -1.04 -9.37 -2.15
C SER A 91 -0.89 -10.11 -0.82
N ALA A 92 -0.94 -9.38 0.28
CA ALA A 92 -0.84 -9.90 1.64
C ALA A 92 -2.09 -9.60 2.45
N GLY A 93 -2.55 -10.58 3.19
CA GLY A 93 -3.68 -10.54 4.10
C GLY A 93 -3.34 -11.19 5.44
N ASP A 94 -4.35 -11.78 6.07
CA ASP A 94 -4.19 -12.51 7.32
C ASP A 94 -3.44 -13.81 7.08
N GLY A 95 -2.17 -13.84 7.52
CA GLY A 95 -1.32 -15.02 7.53
C GLY A 95 -0.85 -15.55 6.18
N GLU A 96 -1.21 -14.94 5.08
CA GLU A 96 -0.85 -15.46 3.76
C GLU A 96 -0.48 -14.38 2.75
N VAL A 97 0.37 -14.76 1.80
CA VAL A 97 0.65 -14.00 0.59
C VAL A 97 0.17 -14.79 -0.61
N LYS A 98 -0.48 -14.12 -1.53
CA LYS A 98 -0.98 -14.70 -2.79
C LYS A 98 -0.35 -14.01 -3.99
N GLY A 99 -0.14 -14.79 -5.04
CA GLY A 99 0.36 -14.34 -6.33
C GLY A 99 -0.69 -14.44 -7.41
N TRP A 100 -0.80 -13.39 -8.22
CA TRP A 100 -1.74 -13.24 -9.32
C TRP A 100 -0.98 -12.85 -10.58
N LEU A 101 -1.32 -13.41 -11.73
CA LEU A 101 -0.72 -12.99 -13.01
C LEU A 101 -1.40 -11.73 -13.54
N TRP A 102 -0.65 -10.66 -13.75
CA TRP A 102 -1.17 -9.43 -14.36
C TRP A 102 -1.85 -9.69 -15.70
N ALA A 103 -1.24 -10.53 -16.53
CA ALA A 103 -1.80 -10.89 -17.84
C ALA A 103 -3.17 -11.55 -17.76
N GLU A 104 -3.43 -12.36 -16.72
CA GLU A 104 -4.74 -13.00 -16.51
C GLU A 104 -5.74 -12.02 -15.89
N ILE A 105 -5.32 -11.20 -14.90
CA ILE A 105 -6.16 -10.16 -14.32
C ILE A 105 -6.72 -9.24 -15.42
N LEU A 106 -5.87 -8.81 -16.35
CA LEU A 106 -6.27 -7.90 -17.44
C LEU A 106 -7.22 -8.56 -18.45
N LYS A 107 -7.29 -9.89 -18.50
CA LYS A 107 -8.31 -10.66 -19.24
C LYS A 107 -9.54 -10.99 -18.39
N LYS A 108 -9.64 -10.41 -17.18
CA LYS A 108 -10.67 -10.69 -16.17
C LYS A 108 -10.66 -12.13 -15.63
N GLY A 109 -9.55 -12.83 -15.80
CA GLY A 109 -9.30 -14.16 -15.25
C GLY A 109 -8.53 -14.07 -13.94
N CYS A 110 -9.20 -13.66 -12.84
CA CYS A 110 -8.57 -13.42 -11.53
C CYS A 110 -8.39 -14.73 -10.75
N LYS A 111 -7.64 -15.69 -11.31
CA LYS A 111 -7.33 -16.94 -10.64
C LYS A 111 -6.04 -16.80 -9.84
N GLU A 112 -6.10 -17.24 -8.58
CA GLU A 112 -4.92 -17.38 -7.72
C GLU A 112 -3.91 -18.32 -8.40
N LEU A 113 -2.68 -17.84 -8.56
CA LEU A 113 -1.59 -18.65 -9.13
C LEU A 113 -0.94 -19.51 -8.04
N TRP A 114 -0.69 -18.92 -6.90
CA TRP A 114 -0.12 -19.58 -5.73
C TRP A 114 -0.44 -18.81 -4.45
N ARG A 115 -0.36 -19.53 -3.31
CA ARG A 115 -0.39 -18.94 -1.96
C ARG A 115 0.76 -19.48 -1.14
N ARG A 116 1.25 -18.69 -0.20
CA ARG A 116 2.30 -19.05 0.75
C ARG A 116 1.97 -18.49 2.13
N GLN A 117 2.27 -19.29 3.14
CA GLN A 117 2.14 -18.91 4.54
C GLN A 117 3.50 -18.95 5.20
N PRO A 118 3.97 -17.89 5.85
CA PRO A 118 5.18 -17.92 6.65
C PRO A 118 5.08 -18.96 7.77
N PRO A 119 6.19 -19.55 8.19
CA PRO A 119 6.21 -20.52 9.29
C PRO A 119 5.97 -19.80 10.63
N TYR A 120 4.74 -19.74 11.10
CA TYR A 120 4.39 -19.19 12.42
C TYR A 120 4.68 -20.19 13.54
N ARG A 121 5.03 -19.66 14.72
CA ARG A 121 5.33 -20.48 15.90
C ARG A 121 4.12 -20.77 16.80
N THR A 122 3.06 -19.98 16.70
CA THR A 122 1.88 -20.09 17.55
C THR A 122 0.64 -20.33 16.73
N SER A 123 -0.24 -21.17 17.25
CA SER A 123 -1.44 -21.65 16.56
C SER A 123 -2.72 -20.93 16.95
N LEU A 124 -2.66 -19.91 17.82
CA LEU A 124 -3.87 -19.32 18.40
C LEU A 124 -4.42 -18.13 17.62
N GLU A 125 -3.55 -17.37 16.96
CA GLU A 125 -3.96 -16.27 16.09
C GLU A 125 -3.09 -16.27 14.86
N VAL A 126 -3.71 -16.10 13.71
CA VAL A 126 -2.99 -15.95 12.42
C VAL A 126 -2.57 -14.48 12.31
N PRO A 127 -1.26 -14.16 12.37
CA PRO A 127 -0.80 -12.78 12.37
C PRO A 127 -0.95 -12.15 10.99
N GLU A 128 -1.38 -10.89 10.97
CA GLU A 128 -1.48 -10.09 9.75
C GLU A 128 -0.10 -9.91 9.10
N ILE A 129 -0.05 -9.87 7.78
CA ILE A 129 1.14 -9.48 7.01
C ILE A 129 0.94 -8.03 6.57
N ASN A 130 1.49 -7.10 7.34
CA ASN A 130 1.27 -5.66 7.18
C ASN A 130 2.10 -5.04 6.05
N ALA A 131 3.25 -5.62 5.75
CA ALA A 131 4.18 -5.07 4.77
C ALA A 131 4.83 -6.14 3.90
N LEU A 132 4.88 -5.84 2.61
CA LEU A 132 5.65 -6.56 1.60
C LEU A 132 6.72 -5.64 1.03
N LEU A 133 7.92 -6.17 0.84
CA LEU A 133 9.02 -5.47 0.19
C LEU A 133 9.70 -6.39 -0.82
N LEU A 134 9.68 -5.97 -2.08
CA LEU A 134 10.37 -6.69 -3.15
C LEU A 134 11.84 -6.32 -3.17
N VAL A 135 12.71 -7.32 -3.26
CA VAL A 135 14.15 -7.18 -3.48
C VAL A 135 14.50 -7.72 -4.87
N PRO A 136 14.38 -6.91 -5.94
CA PRO A 136 14.46 -7.40 -7.32
C PRO A 136 15.80 -8.04 -7.65
N LYS A 137 16.92 -7.50 -7.14
CA LYS A 137 18.27 -8.03 -7.37
C LYS A 137 18.47 -9.46 -6.87
N GLU A 138 17.75 -9.84 -5.81
CA GLU A 138 17.83 -11.14 -5.17
C GLU A 138 16.64 -12.05 -5.53
N ASN A 139 15.73 -11.57 -6.38
CA ASN A 139 14.46 -12.23 -6.69
C ASN A 139 13.72 -12.71 -5.43
N SER A 140 13.75 -11.88 -4.37
CA SER A 140 13.19 -12.23 -3.08
C SER A 140 12.14 -11.23 -2.60
N LEU A 141 11.24 -11.72 -1.76
CA LEU A 141 10.19 -10.96 -1.10
C LEU A 141 10.44 -10.99 0.41
N ILE A 142 10.43 -9.82 1.03
CA ILE A 142 10.45 -9.69 2.49
C ILE A 142 9.04 -9.41 2.96
N LEU A 143 8.59 -10.16 3.96
CA LEU A 143 7.29 -10.04 4.60
C LEU A 143 7.48 -9.68 6.06
N ALA A 144 6.60 -8.84 6.59
CA ALA A 144 6.61 -8.50 8.00
C ALA A 144 5.20 -8.17 8.51
N GLY A 145 4.94 -8.43 9.78
CA GLY A 145 3.61 -8.19 10.34
C GLY A 145 3.51 -8.47 11.83
N GLY A 146 2.38 -9.03 12.22
CA GLY A 146 1.97 -9.24 13.60
C GLY A 146 2.78 -10.28 14.37
N ASP A 147 3.55 -11.13 13.71
CA ASP A 147 4.44 -12.10 14.37
C ASP A 147 5.79 -11.49 14.82
N CYS A 148 5.99 -10.19 14.63
CA CYS A 148 7.20 -9.45 15.02
C CYS A 148 8.49 -9.97 14.36
N GLN A 149 8.39 -10.65 13.21
CA GLN A 149 9.52 -11.21 12.47
C GLN A 149 9.54 -10.70 11.02
N LEU A 150 10.74 -10.70 10.43
CA LEU A 150 10.93 -10.50 9.01
C LEU A 150 11.15 -11.86 8.36
N HIS A 151 10.27 -12.24 7.44
CA HIS A 151 10.42 -13.47 6.66
C HIS A 151 10.92 -13.14 5.27
N THR A 152 11.97 -13.81 4.82
CA THR A 152 12.44 -13.70 3.43
C THR A 152 12.01 -14.93 2.66
N MET A 153 11.37 -14.72 1.52
CA MET A 153 10.90 -15.76 0.61
C MET A 153 11.58 -15.59 -0.75
N ASP A 154 12.10 -16.67 -1.28
CA ASP A 154 12.54 -16.76 -2.67
C ASP A 154 11.33 -16.82 -3.61
N LEU A 155 11.25 -15.94 -4.58
CA LEU A 155 10.09 -15.83 -5.47
C LEU A 155 10.03 -16.90 -6.56
N GLU A 156 11.18 -17.52 -6.89
CA GLU A 156 11.23 -18.58 -7.89
C GLU A 156 10.71 -19.90 -7.32
N THR A 157 11.19 -20.25 -6.13
CA THR A 157 10.83 -21.51 -5.47
C THR A 157 9.61 -21.39 -4.55
N GLY A 158 9.28 -20.18 -4.10
CA GLY A 158 8.24 -19.92 -3.10
C GLY A 158 8.60 -20.41 -1.71
N THR A 159 9.90 -20.66 -1.42
CA THR A 159 10.38 -21.16 -0.14
C THR A 159 10.80 -20.00 0.76
N PHE A 160 10.51 -20.14 2.08
CA PHE A 160 11.01 -19.21 3.07
C PHE A 160 12.46 -19.57 3.44
N THR A 161 13.38 -18.63 3.21
CA THR A 161 14.82 -18.84 3.36
C THR A 161 15.34 -18.37 4.71
N ARG A 162 14.79 -17.31 5.27
CA ARG A 162 15.22 -16.71 6.53
C ARG A 162 14.04 -16.16 7.33
N ALA A 163 14.18 -16.16 8.65
CA ALA A 163 13.34 -15.43 9.58
C ALA A 163 14.25 -14.60 10.51
N LEU A 164 14.18 -13.28 10.43
CA LEU A 164 14.94 -12.36 11.26
C LEU A 164 14.10 -11.93 12.44
N ARG A 165 14.67 -12.04 13.63
CA ARG A 165 14.03 -11.71 14.90
C ARG A 165 14.71 -10.50 15.54
N GLY A 166 13.97 -9.78 16.36
CA GLY A 166 14.51 -8.65 17.10
C GLY A 166 13.46 -7.59 17.42
N HIS A 167 12.38 -7.54 16.63
CA HIS A 167 11.24 -6.71 16.98
C HIS A 167 10.44 -7.35 18.11
N THR A 168 9.92 -6.52 19.00
CA THR A 168 9.11 -6.93 20.18
C THR A 168 7.64 -6.59 19.99
N ASP A 169 7.28 -5.95 18.87
CA ASP A 169 5.94 -5.53 18.54
C ASP A 169 5.74 -5.59 17.02
N TYR A 170 4.51 -5.40 16.56
CA TYR A 170 4.10 -5.48 15.16
C TYR A 170 4.98 -4.65 14.25
N ILE A 171 5.31 -5.20 13.10
CA ILE A 171 6.06 -4.51 12.05
C ILE A 171 5.04 -3.98 11.04
N HIS A 172 4.99 -2.66 10.88
CA HIS A 172 3.99 -2.01 10.04
C HIS A 172 4.50 -1.62 8.66
N CYS A 173 5.80 -1.45 8.51
CA CYS A 173 6.39 -0.98 7.26
C CYS A 173 7.81 -1.49 7.06
N LEU A 174 8.20 -1.57 5.80
CA LEU A 174 9.51 -1.99 5.34
C LEU A 174 10.07 -0.99 4.34
N ALA A 175 11.38 -0.76 4.36
CA ALA A 175 12.08 -0.04 3.32
C ALA A 175 13.44 -0.70 3.04
N LEU A 176 13.85 -0.68 1.77
CA LEU A 176 15.13 -1.21 1.33
C LEU A 176 16.13 -0.07 1.12
N ARG A 177 17.32 -0.22 1.69
CA ARG A 177 18.45 0.65 1.39
C ARG A 177 19.45 -0.08 0.47
N ASP A 178 19.88 0.58 -0.58
CA ASP A 178 20.78 0.00 -1.60
C ASP A 178 22.25 -0.12 -1.15
N ARG A 179 22.62 0.29 0.08
CA ARG A 179 24.00 0.27 0.60
C ARG A 179 24.06 -0.20 2.06
N SER A 180 25.24 -0.72 2.46
CA SER A 180 25.57 -1.41 3.71
C SER A 180 24.84 -0.96 4.99
N PRO A 181 24.53 -1.94 5.88
CA PRO A 181 23.80 -1.64 7.11
C PRO A 181 24.73 -1.01 8.15
N GLU A 182 24.50 0.25 8.45
CA GLU A 182 24.87 0.82 9.73
C GLU A 182 23.61 0.91 10.57
N GLU A 183 23.71 0.61 11.85
CA GLU A 183 22.57 0.56 12.78
C GLU A 183 21.83 1.88 12.82
N CYS A 184 20.55 1.87 12.41
CA CYS A 184 19.65 2.99 12.60
C CYS A 184 19.14 2.98 14.04
N SER A 185 19.53 3.98 14.84
CA SER A 185 18.99 4.17 16.17
C SER A 185 17.52 4.59 16.12
N ARG A 186 16.71 4.09 17.07
CA ARG A 186 15.27 4.37 17.14
C ARG A 186 15.00 5.85 17.42
N PRO A 187 14.02 6.50 16.76
CA PRO A 187 13.65 7.87 17.09
C PRO A 187 13.10 7.96 18.51
N HIS A 188 13.58 8.96 19.29
CA HIS A 188 13.19 9.16 20.69
C HIS A 188 11.73 9.62 20.89
N ASN A 189 11.04 10.06 19.82
CA ASN A 189 9.77 10.79 19.93
C ASN A 189 8.52 9.98 19.57
N GLY A 190 8.60 8.68 19.47
CA GLY A 190 7.43 7.82 19.20
C GLY A 190 7.68 6.38 19.61
N ARG A 191 6.63 5.71 20.11
CA ARG A 191 6.72 4.31 20.53
C ARG A 191 6.62 3.33 19.35
N TRP A 192 6.12 3.79 18.21
CA TRP A 192 5.95 2.96 17.00
C TRP A 192 6.29 3.75 15.73
N ILE A 193 6.74 3.04 14.72
CA ILE A 193 6.98 3.56 13.38
C ILE A 193 5.91 2.94 12.48
N GLY A 194 5.02 3.77 11.93
CA GLY A 194 3.92 3.36 11.04
C GLY A 194 4.21 3.58 9.58
N CYS A 195 5.23 4.36 9.25
CA CYS A 195 5.68 4.60 7.89
C CYS A 195 7.19 4.83 7.81
N LEU A 196 7.79 4.40 6.73
CA LEU A 196 9.23 4.46 6.50
C LEU A 196 9.51 4.56 5.01
N ALA A 197 10.42 5.46 4.62
CA ALA A 197 10.98 5.51 3.28
C ALA A 197 12.47 5.83 3.32
N THR A 198 13.20 5.38 2.32
CA THR A 198 14.63 5.64 2.16
C THR A 198 14.92 6.17 0.76
N ASP A 199 15.85 7.09 0.65
CA ASP A 199 16.41 7.54 -0.60
C ASP A 199 17.88 7.90 -0.41
N SER A 200 18.76 7.20 -1.11
CA SER A 200 20.23 7.40 -1.04
C SER A 200 20.73 7.35 0.41
N ASP A 201 21.14 8.49 0.95
CA ASP A 201 21.69 8.63 2.30
C ASP A 201 20.65 9.09 3.33
N TRP A 202 19.39 9.17 2.92
CA TRP A 202 18.30 9.68 3.74
C TRP A 202 17.29 8.60 4.10
N MET A 203 16.75 8.70 5.30
CA MET A 203 15.60 7.94 5.76
C MET A 203 14.61 8.89 6.40
N VAL A 204 13.35 8.77 6.04
CA VAL A 204 12.25 9.43 6.73
C VAL A 204 11.38 8.38 7.38
N CYS A 205 11.05 8.58 8.66
CA CYS A 205 10.18 7.68 9.40
C CYS A 205 9.22 8.46 10.28
N GLY A 206 8.05 7.86 10.51
CA GLY A 206 7.01 8.43 11.36
C GLY A 206 5.99 7.38 11.76
N GLY A 207 5.07 7.77 12.65
CA GLY A 207 4.01 6.87 13.11
C GLY A 207 3.46 7.24 14.47
N GLY A 208 4.30 7.76 15.37
CA GLY A 208 3.90 8.48 16.55
C GLY A 208 3.59 9.95 16.22
N PRO A 209 3.70 10.87 17.16
CA PRO A 209 3.38 12.28 16.94
C PRO A 209 4.41 13.04 16.11
N ALA A 210 5.40 12.40 15.53
CA ALA A 210 6.47 13.04 14.77
C ALA A 210 6.83 12.28 13.50
N LEU A 211 7.14 13.05 12.47
CA LEU A 211 7.84 12.60 11.27
C LEU A 211 9.27 13.13 11.36
N THR A 212 10.27 12.28 11.17
CA THR A 212 11.67 12.62 11.35
C THR A 212 12.50 12.19 10.15
N LEU A 213 13.35 13.08 9.66
CA LEU A 213 14.35 12.81 8.65
C LEU A 213 15.68 12.47 9.32
N TRP A 214 16.32 11.41 8.86
CA TRP A 214 17.60 10.90 9.34
C TRP A 214 18.62 10.90 8.22
N HIS A 215 19.84 11.25 8.55
CA HIS A 215 20.98 11.03 7.67
C HIS A 215 21.62 9.69 8.01
N LEU A 216 21.57 8.75 7.07
CA LEU A 216 21.90 7.34 7.32
C LEU A 216 23.41 7.08 7.56
N ARG A 217 24.31 7.89 6.99
CA ARG A 217 25.76 7.72 7.21
C ARG A 217 26.19 8.12 8.64
N SER A 218 25.59 9.15 9.17
CA SER A 218 25.88 9.61 10.54
C SER A 218 24.94 9.01 11.58
N SER A 219 23.90 8.29 11.15
CA SER A 219 22.86 7.72 12.01
C SER A 219 22.23 8.76 12.94
N THR A 220 22.13 10.02 12.48
CA THR A 220 21.62 11.14 13.27
C THR A 220 20.33 11.69 12.70
N PRO A 221 19.34 12.06 13.55
CA PRO A 221 18.20 12.82 13.11
C PRO A 221 18.65 14.22 12.68
N THR A 222 18.19 14.66 11.50
CA THR A 222 18.52 15.98 10.96
C THR A 222 17.36 16.96 11.05
N THR A 223 16.14 16.47 10.86
CA THR A 223 14.95 17.32 10.80
C THR A 223 13.77 16.60 11.43
N VAL A 224 13.07 17.30 12.33
CA VAL A 224 11.76 16.89 12.84
C VAL A 224 10.72 17.79 12.21
N PHE A 225 9.78 17.16 11.47
CA PHE A 225 8.73 17.89 10.78
C PHE A 225 7.65 18.36 11.75
N PRO A 226 7.13 19.59 11.61
CA PRO A 226 6.15 20.16 12.51
C PRO A 226 4.73 19.64 12.26
N ILE A 227 4.55 18.30 12.27
CA ILE A 227 3.28 17.63 12.11
C ILE A 227 2.93 16.87 13.38
N ARG A 228 1.68 17.03 13.86
CA ARG A 228 1.20 16.37 15.08
C ARG A 228 0.37 15.12 14.80
N ALA A 229 -0.20 15.02 13.60
CA ALA A 229 -1.03 13.88 13.23
C ALA A 229 -0.14 12.68 12.86
N PRO A 230 -0.44 11.46 13.35
CA PRO A 230 0.26 10.26 12.96
C PRO A 230 0.29 10.06 11.46
N GLN A 231 1.49 9.83 10.91
CA GLN A 231 1.66 9.54 9.49
C GLN A 231 1.59 8.03 9.25
N LYS A 232 0.95 7.65 8.15
CA LYS A 232 0.71 6.24 7.76
C LYS A 232 1.46 5.83 6.51
N HIS A 233 1.79 6.80 5.68
CA HIS A 233 2.61 6.58 4.48
C HIS A 233 3.52 7.77 4.25
N VAL A 234 4.74 7.48 3.80
CA VAL A 234 5.72 8.47 3.40
C VAL A 234 6.51 7.98 2.20
N THR A 235 6.90 8.88 1.33
CA THR A 235 7.75 8.56 0.17
C THR A 235 8.58 9.77 -0.24
N PHE A 236 9.74 9.52 -0.85
CA PHE A 236 10.52 10.57 -1.49
C PHE A 236 10.03 10.79 -2.92
N TYR A 237 10.05 12.03 -3.35
CA TYR A 237 9.79 12.42 -4.73
C TYR A 237 10.67 13.62 -5.10
N GLN A 238 11.71 13.39 -5.90
CA GLN A 238 12.73 14.40 -6.19
C GLN A 238 13.28 14.99 -4.87
N ASP A 239 13.25 16.31 -4.71
CA ASP A 239 13.72 17.02 -3.52
C ASP A 239 12.65 17.16 -2.41
N LEU A 240 11.53 16.45 -2.56
CA LEU A 240 10.41 16.52 -1.63
C LEU A 240 10.20 15.19 -0.89
N ILE A 241 9.65 15.31 0.31
CA ILE A 241 9.05 14.22 1.05
C ILE A 241 7.53 14.40 0.99
N LEU A 242 6.83 13.36 0.52
CA LEU A 242 5.37 13.30 0.52
C LEU A 242 4.93 12.47 1.70
N SER A 243 4.02 12.99 2.52
CA SER A 243 3.48 12.24 3.66
C SER A 243 1.97 12.30 3.72
N ALA A 244 1.37 11.23 4.21
CA ALA A 244 -0.07 11.11 4.41
C ALA A 244 -0.35 10.32 5.69
N GLY A 245 -1.47 10.58 6.36
CA GLY A 245 -1.81 9.90 7.59
C GLY A 245 -3.17 10.26 8.13
N GLN A 246 -3.27 10.42 9.44
CA GLN A 246 -4.49 10.79 10.11
C GLN A 246 -4.86 12.25 9.77
N GLY A 247 -5.56 12.41 8.66
CA GLY A 247 -5.97 13.67 8.07
C GLY A 247 -6.22 13.51 6.58
N CYS A 248 -6.94 14.45 5.98
CA CYS A 248 -7.36 14.37 4.59
C CYS A 248 -6.31 14.89 3.59
N CYS A 249 -5.13 15.33 4.03
CA CYS A 249 -4.16 15.99 3.17
C CYS A 249 -2.93 15.13 2.88
N VAL A 250 -2.45 15.22 1.64
CA VAL A 250 -1.08 14.88 1.28
C VAL A 250 -0.20 16.09 1.56
N ASN A 251 0.79 15.93 2.41
CA ASN A 251 1.73 16.99 2.78
C ASN A 251 3.00 16.88 1.94
N HIS A 252 3.48 18.01 1.45
CA HIS A 252 4.73 18.12 0.69
C HIS A 252 5.74 18.91 1.52
N TRP A 253 6.82 18.26 1.88
CA TRP A 253 7.87 18.80 2.73
C TRP A 253 9.18 18.96 1.98
N GLN A 254 9.92 20.01 2.30
CA GLN A 254 11.34 20.06 1.98
C GLN A 254 12.15 19.24 3.01
N LEU A 255 13.36 18.85 2.65
CA LEU A 255 14.30 18.19 3.57
C LEU A 255 14.63 19.07 4.78
N SER A 256 14.50 20.40 4.66
CA SER A 256 14.65 21.37 5.76
C SER A 256 13.54 21.29 6.82
N GLY A 257 12.44 20.62 6.55
CA GLY A 257 11.24 20.57 7.39
C GLY A 257 10.19 21.62 7.04
N GLU A 258 10.43 22.44 6.03
CA GLU A 258 9.46 23.43 5.56
C GLU A 258 8.31 22.75 4.82
N LEU A 259 7.07 23.09 5.19
CA LEU A 259 5.89 22.65 4.49
C LEU A 259 5.68 23.49 3.21
N LYS A 260 5.79 22.85 2.04
CA LYS A 260 5.58 23.50 0.73
C LYS A 260 4.13 23.54 0.33
N ALA A 261 3.40 22.46 0.56
CA ALA A 261 2.00 22.37 0.19
C ALA A 261 1.28 21.33 1.06
N GLN A 262 -0.03 21.56 1.23
CA GLN A 262 -0.98 20.57 1.74
C GLN A 262 -2.10 20.44 0.71
N VAL A 263 -2.22 19.27 0.11
CA VAL A 263 -3.21 19.04 -0.94
C VAL A 263 -4.30 18.13 -0.39
N PRO A 264 -5.55 18.62 -0.29
CA PRO A 264 -6.63 17.84 0.28
C PRO A 264 -7.06 16.70 -0.65
N GLY A 265 -7.22 15.53 -0.05
CA GLY A 265 -7.89 14.37 -0.64
C GLY A 265 -9.38 14.33 -0.30
N SER A 266 -10.05 13.29 -0.77
CA SER A 266 -11.47 13.02 -0.51
C SER A 266 -11.71 12.19 0.75
N SER A 267 -10.72 11.43 1.18
CA SER A 267 -10.80 10.56 2.36
C SER A 267 -10.50 11.33 3.65
N PRO A 268 -11.21 11.06 4.75
CA PRO A 268 -10.95 11.72 6.05
C PRO A 268 -9.60 11.36 6.66
N GLY A 269 -9.04 10.21 6.29
CA GLY A 269 -7.70 9.76 6.65
C GLY A 269 -7.07 9.03 5.49
N LEU A 270 -5.79 9.29 5.22
CA LEU A 270 -5.03 8.68 4.13
C LEU A 270 -4.09 7.62 4.68
N LEU A 271 -4.12 6.43 4.12
CA LEU A 271 -3.34 5.27 4.58
C LEU A 271 -2.27 4.84 3.58
N SER A 272 -2.49 5.09 2.30
CA SER A 272 -1.58 4.66 1.23
C SER A 272 -1.38 5.77 0.20
N LEU A 273 -0.13 5.96 -0.19
CA LEU A 273 0.28 6.74 -1.35
C LEU A 273 0.92 5.80 -2.35
N SER A 274 0.67 6.01 -3.63
CA SER A 274 1.37 5.31 -4.70
C SER A 274 1.77 6.29 -5.79
N LEU A 275 3.06 6.32 -6.11
CA LEU A 275 3.63 7.20 -7.11
C LEU A 275 3.96 6.40 -8.36
N ASN A 276 3.21 6.63 -9.43
CA ASN A 276 3.50 6.02 -10.72
C ASN A 276 4.54 6.85 -11.48
N GLN A 277 5.73 6.30 -11.62
CA GLN A 277 6.84 6.89 -12.38
C GLN A 277 7.36 5.94 -13.47
N GLN A 278 6.55 4.97 -13.88
CA GLN A 278 6.95 3.97 -14.87
C GLN A 278 7.31 4.64 -16.20
N PRO A 279 8.54 4.45 -16.70
CA PRO A 279 8.98 5.09 -17.96
C PRO A 279 8.17 4.61 -19.18
N ALA A 280 7.57 3.41 -19.08
CA ALA A 280 6.77 2.81 -20.15
C ALA A 280 5.40 3.51 -20.35
N ALA A 281 4.97 4.33 -19.41
CA ALA A 281 3.69 5.06 -19.47
C ALA A 281 3.84 6.48 -18.89
N PRO A 282 4.59 7.36 -19.54
CA PRO A 282 4.82 8.71 -19.05
C PRO A 282 3.52 9.54 -18.96
N GLU A 283 2.53 9.22 -19.77
CA GLU A 283 1.18 9.82 -19.71
C GLU A 283 0.39 9.41 -18.46
N CYS A 284 0.79 8.33 -17.80
CA CYS A 284 0.18 7.85 -16.56
C CYS A 284 0.98 8.24 -15.31
N LYS A 285 1.89 9.21 -15.40
CA LYS A 285 2.67 9.70 -14.27
C LYS A 285 1.76 10.48 -13.31
N VAL A 286 1.42 9.87 -12.20
CA VAL A 286 0.50 10.40 -11.20
C VAL A 286 0.90 9.97 -9.79
N LEU A 287 0.49 10.75 -8.81
CA LEU A 287 0.38 10.33 -7.42
C LEU A 287 -1.06 9.88 -7.19
N THR A 288 -1.25 8.77 -6.51
CA THR A 288 -2.54 8.33 -6.01
C THR A 288 -2.54 8.23 -4.50
N ALA A 289 -3.65 8.57 -3.87
CA ALA A 289 -3.83 8.48 -2.43
C ALA A 289 -5.15 7.79 -2.10
N SER A 290 -5.14 6.92 -1.10
CA SER A 290 -6.33 6.21 -0.63
C SER A 290 -6.31 6.05 0.90
N GLY A 291 -7.44 5.71 1.48
CA GLY A 291 -7.56 5.55 2.92
C GLY A 291 -8.97 5.18 3.36
N ASN A 292 -9.49 5.89 4.34
CA ASN A 292 -10.78 5.62 4.99
C ASN A 292 -11.98 6.00 4.11
N SER A 293 -12.02 5.51 2.90
CA SER A 293 -13.12 5.66 1.94
C SER A 293 -13.02 4.64 0.81
N CYS A 294 -14.07 4.54 0.00
CA CYS A 294 -14.07 3.74 -1.23
C CYS A 294 -13.37 4.43 -2.41
N ARG A 295 -12.69 5.56 -2.19
CA ARG A 295 -12.11 6.39 -3.24
C ARG A 295 -10.60 6.29 -3.28
N VAL A 296 -10.06 6.33 -4.49
CA VAL A 296 -8.65 6.55 -4.78
C VAL A 296 -8.52 7.91 -5.46
N ASP A 297 -7.93 8.86 -4.79
CA ASP A 297 -7.67 10.20 -5.31
C ASP A 297 -6.48 10.19 -6.28
N VAL A 298 -6.59 10.94 -7.36
CA VAL A 298 -5.56 11.06 -8.40
C VAL A 298 -5.07 12.50 -8.50
N PHE A 299 -3.76 12.67 -8.41
CA PHE A 299 -3.04 13.94 -8.48
C PHE A 299 -2.10 13.90 -9.68
N THR A 300 -2.40 14.68 -10.71
CA THR A 300 -1.64 14.67 -11.97
C THR A 300 -0.41 15.56 -11.94
N ASN A 301 -0.38 16.56 -11.04
CA ASN A 301 0.73 17.53 -10.93
C ASN A 301 1.16 17.81 -9.49
N LEU A 302 0.77 17.00 -8.53
CA LEU A 302 1.02 17.16 -7.09
C LEU A 302 0.40 18.41 -6.43
N GLY A 303 -0.04 19.40 -7.19
CA GLY A 303 -0.55 20.66 -6.65
C GLY A 303 -2.05 20.64 -6.28
N TYR A 304 -2.82 19.71 -6.87
CA TYR A 304 -4.25 19.54 -6.60
C TYR A 304 -4.72 18.14 -6.97
N ARG A 305 -5.84 17.75 -6.37
CA ARG A 305 -6.55 16.53 -6.74
C ARG A 305 -7.29 16.75 -8.06
N ALA A 306 -6.94 15.99 -9.08
CA ALA A 306 -7.58 16.10 -10.39
C ALA A 306 -8.97 15.45 -10.39
N PHE A 307 -9.07 14.24 -9.86
CA PHE A 307 -10.32 13.47 -9.72
C PHE A 307 -10.14 12.32 -8.72
N SER A 308 -11.21 11.57 -8.49
CA SER A 308 -11.15 10.32 -7.72
C SER A 308 -11.72 9.17 -8.55
N MET A 309 -11.11 8.00 -8.43
CA MET A 309 -11.66 6.73 -8.88
C MET A 309 -12.42 6.09 -7.71
N SER A 310 -13.49 5.35 -7.98
CA SER A 310 -14.34 4.73 -6.94
C SER A 310 -14.37 3.21 -7.09
N PHE A 311 -14.26 2.53 -5.95
CA PHE A 311 -14.37 1.08 -5.83
C PHE A 311 -15.77 0.60 -6.20
#